data_5566b94009a702bffe4b8efcda3af345
#
_entry.id   5566b94009a702bffe4b8efcda3af345
#
_cell.length_a   1.000
_cell.length_b   1.000
_cell.length_c   1.000
_cell.angle_alpha   90.00
_cell.angle_beta   90.00
_cell.angle_gamma   90.00
#
_symmetry.space_group_name_H-M   'P 1'
#
loop_
_entity.id
_entity.type
_entity.pdbx_description
1 polymer ?
#
loop_
_entity_poly.entity_id
_entity_poly.type
_entity_poly.pdbx_seq_one_letter_code
_entity_poly.pdbx_strand_id
1 'polypeptide(L)'
;MMYNIRHGADAGENLDPGRIEGEVRRQDAEVVGLQEVDRHWSGRSDFEDQARELAAALDMHYVFGANLDRDPAEPGQPRRQYGTAILSQYPVLESENAPLPRPEGGEQRGLLEALVNVKGVPVRVYNTHLQHDSAVERSAQVASVMERVGEFEEPTLLTGDLNARPEAPELQPLFTRFDDAWIEGGEGPGYTISSAEPYARIDYALVSPDISVTRSRVPRTLASDHLPAVTELLVPGESAGVGGSRN
;
A
#
# COMPACT_ATOMS: atom_id res chain seq x y z
N MET A 1 4.72 -5.85 2.15
CA MET A 1 5.01 -4.68 3.04
C MET A 1 4.09 -3.54 2.68
N MET A 2 3.58 -2.82 3.65
CA MET A 2 2.83 -1.58 3.51
C MET A 2 3.61 -0.46 4.21
N TYR A 3 3.76 0.73 3.60
CA TYR A 3 4.52 1.82 4.20
C TYR A 3 4.09 3.21 3.69
N ASN A 4 3.55 4.03 4.58
CA ASN A 4 3.40 5.46 4.32
C ASN A 4 4.79 6.11 4.46
N ILE A 5 5.32 6.64 3.35
CA ILE A 5 6.70 7.14 3.28
C ILE A 5 6.83 8.65 3.51
N ARG A 6 5.74 9.36 3.73
CA ARG A 6 5.75 10.82 3.91
C ARG A 6 6.66 11.53 2.89
N HIS A 7 6.42 11.29 1.60
CA HIS A 7 7.25 11.80 0.51
C HIS A 7 8.77 11.61 0.70
N GLY A 8 9.18 10.52 1.37
CA GLY A 8 10.59 10.20 1.62
C GLY A 8 11.24 11.01 2.75
N ALA A 9 10.45 11.70 3.58
CA ALA A 9 10.94 12.50 4.70
C ALA A 9 10.62 11.84 6.06
N ASP A 10 11.48 12.08 7.05
CA ASP A 10 11.22 11.68 8.42
C ASP A 10 10.23 12.65 9.13
N ALA A 11 9.89 12.36 10.40
CA ALA A 11 9.01 13.20 11.20
C ALA A 11 9.55 14.63 11.42
N GLY A 12 10.83 14.87 11.19
CA GLY A 12 11.50 16.17 11.26
C GLY A 12 11.62 16.89 9.93
N GLU A 13 10.90 16.43 8.86
CA GLU A 13 10.96 16.98 7.50
C GLU A 13 12.34 16.81 6.81
N ASN A 14 13.18 15.89 7.27
CA ASN A 14 14.46 15.63 6.61
C ASN A 14 14.24 14.64 5.46
N LEU A 15 14.32 15.14 4.24
CA LEU A 15 14.19 14.32 3.02
C LEU A 15 15.39 13.37 2.89
N ASP A 16 15.13 12.08 2.87
CA ASP A 16 16.11 11.03 2.59
C ASP A 16 15.43 9.75 2.10
N PRO A 17 15.06 9.66 0.82
CA PRO A 17 14.45 8.45 0.24
C PRO A 17 15.31 7.20 0.37
N GLY A 18 16.64 7.35 0.51
CA GLY A 18 17.55 6.23 0.74
C GLY A 18 17.30 5.48 2.05
N ARG A 19 16.71 6.13 3.06
CA ARG A 19 16.27 5.45 4.29
C ARG A 19 15.06 4.55 4.03
N ILE A 20 14.13 4.98 3.17
CA ILE A 20 12.98 4.16 2.76
C ILE A 20 13.47 2.94 1.96
N GLU A 21 14.36 3.14 0.98
CA GLU A 21 15.02 2.06 0.23
C GLU A 21 15.69 1.07 1.18
N GLY A 22 16.51 1.57 2.11
CA GLY A 22 17.22 0.74 3.09
C GLY A 22 16.26 -0.07 3.99
N GLU A 23 15.08 0.47 4.31
CA GLU A 23 14.07 -0.25 5.07
C GLU A 23 13.43 -1.39 4.25
N VAL A 24 13.04 -1.12 3.00
CA VAL A 24 12.48 -2.14 2.10
C VAL A 24 13.48 -3.29 1.91
N ARG A 25 14.76 -3.00 1.65
CA ARG A 25 15.83 -4.00 1.53
C ARG A 25 16.01 -4.83 2.81
N ARG A 26 16.02 -4.17 3.97
CA ARG A 26 16.22 -4.84 5.28
C ARG A 26 15.09 -5.81 5.60
N GLN A 27 13.87 -5.50 5.13
CA GLN A 27 12.72 -6.37 5.32
C GLN A 27 12.57 -7.46 4.26
N ASP A 28 13.41 -7.44 3.21
CA ASP A 28 13.36 -8.36 2.06
C ASP A 28 11.95 -8.42 1.45
N ALA A 29 11.34 -7.25 1.29
CA ALA A 29 9.94 -7.16 0.87
C ALA A 29 9.80 -7.39 -0.64
N GLU A 30 9.04 -8.40 -1.03
CA GLU A 30 8.82 -8.77 -2.43
C GLU A 30 7.73 -7.93 -3.11
N VAL A 31 6.73 -7.45 -2.34
CA VAL A 31 5.66 -6.54 -2.79
C VAL A 31 5.50 -5.43 -1.76
N VAL A 32 5.43 -4.17 -2.20
CA VAL A 32 5.38 -2.99 -1.32
C VAL A 32 4.29 -2.03 -1.77
N GLY A 33 3.29 -1.80 -0.91
CA GLY A 33 2.33 -0.71 -1.06
C GLY A 33 2.85 0.54 -0.38
N LEU A 34 3.02 1.62 -1.13
CA LEU A 34 3.51 2.91 -0.64
C LEU A 34 2.41 3.96 -0.68
N GLN A 35 2.32 4.78 0.36
CA GLN A 35 1.43 5.95 0.42
C GLN A 35 2.28 7.21 0.56
N GLU A 36 1.68 8.36 0.24
CA GLU A 36 2.32 9.68 0.22
C GLU A 36 3.53 9.76 -0.72
N VAL A 37 3.38 9.24 -1.91
CA VAL A 37 4.43 9.23 -2.92
C VAL A 37 4.32 10.48 -3.80
N ASP A 38 5.39 11.26 -3.87
CA ASP A 38 5.52 12.41 -4.76
C ASP A 38 6.07 11.99 -6.13
N ARG A 39 5.53 12.62 -7.17
CA ARG A 39 6.05 12.56 -8.52
C ARG A 39 6.12 13.97 -9.11
N HIS A 40 7.32 14.52 -9.17
CA HIS A 40 7.58 15.90 -9.59
C HIS A 40 6.79 16.96 -8.80
N TRP A 41 6.42 16.66 -7.56
CA TRP A 41 5.42 17.41 -6.81
C TRP A 41 5.88 18.82 -6.44
N SER A 42 6.99 18.96 -5.75
CA SER A 42 7.55 20.24 -5.31
C SER A 42 8.99 20.09 -4.80
N GLY A 43 9.59 21.20 -4.37
CA GLY A 43 10.91 21.17 -3.74
C GLY A 43 11.01 20.36 -2.44
N ARG A 44 9.87 19.95 -1.83
CA ARG A 44 9.90 19.07 -0.64
C ARG A 44 10.45 17.68 -0.92
N SER A 45 10.39 17.26 -2.18
CA SER A 45 10.86 15.97 -2.70
C SER A 45 11.81 16.15 -3.88
N ASP A 46 12.47 17.32 -3.99
CA ASP A 46 13.40 17.69 -5.06
C ASP A 46 12.82 17.50 -6.46
N PHE A 47 11.49 17.55 -6.60
CA PHE A 47 10.76 17.29 -7.86
C PHE A 47 11.06 15.90 -8.46
N GLU A 48 11.50 14.93 -7.68
CA GLU A 48 11.80 13.59 -8.15
C GLU A 48 10.53 12.77 -8.45
N ASP A 49 10.69 11.72 -9.28
CA ASP A 49 9.71 10.64 -9.43
C ASP A 49 10.08 9.52 -8.43
N GLN A 50 9.59 9.67 -7.19
CA GLN A 50 10.00 8.80 -6.09
C GLN A 50 9.68 7.33 -6.32
N ALA A 51 8.52 7.01 -6.94
CA ALA A 51 8.17 5.62 -7.24
C ALA A 51 9.17 5.00 -8.21
N ARG A 52 9.56 5.73 -9.27
CA ARG A 52 10.54 5.27 -10.25
C ARG A 52 11.92 5.10 -9.63
N GLU A 53 12.38 6.09 -8.85
CA GLU A 53 13.72 6.06 -8.25
C GLU A 53 13.85 4.92 -7.22
N LEU A 54 12.84 4.74 -6.35
CA LEU A 54 12.80 3.62 -5.41
C LEU A 54 12.76 2.26 -6.13
N ALA A 55 11.92 2.13 -7.16
CA ALA A 55 11.85 0.90 -7.94
C ALA A 55 13.17 0.58 -8.64
N ALA A 56 13.82 1.57 -9.25
CA ALA A 56 15.13 1.40 -9.89
C ALA A 56 16.22 1.01 -8.88
N ALA A 57 16.27 1.66 -7.72
CA ALA A 57 17.22 1.35 -6.66
C ALA A 57 17.01 -0.05 -6.09
N LEU A 58 15.77 -0.54 -6.00
CA LEU A 58 15.41 -1.84 -5.45
C LEU A 58 15.41 -2.99 -6.49
N ASP A 59 15.60 -2.68 -7.78
CA ASP A 59 15.44 -3.61 -8.91
C ASP A 59 14.04 -4.24 -8.94
N MET A 60 13.01 -3.38 -8.80
CA MET A 60 11.60 -3.79 -8.76
C MET A 60 10.81 -3.18 -9.91
N HIS A 61 9.76 -3.87 -10.35
CA HIS A 61 8.68 -3.29 -11.13
C HIS A 61 7.87 -2.31 -10.28
N TYR A 62 7.18 -1.34 -10.90
CA TYR A 62 6.31 -0.44 -10.17
C TYR A 62 5.12 0.03 -10.99
N VAL A 63 4.07 0.42 -10.28
CA VAL A 63 2.96 1.22 -10.78
C VAL A 63 2.71 2.37 -9.82
N PHE A 64 2.25 3.51 -10.37
CA PHE A 64 1.96 4.72 -9.61
C PHE A 64 0.55 5.21 -9.90
N GLY A 65 -0.25 5.44 -8.87
CA GLY A 65 -1.59 6.01 -8.92
C GLY A 65 -1.60 7.45 -8.48
N ALA A 66 -1.74 8.40 -9.44
CA ALA A 66 -1.89 9.80 -9.11
C ALA A 66 -3.30 10.07 -8.55
N ASN A 67 -3.37 10.55 -7.32
CA ASN A 67 -4.61 11.02 -6.69
C ASN A 67 -4.75 12.54 -6.84
N LEU A 68 -3.65 13.26 -6.74
CA LEU A 68 -3.57 14.67 -7.10
C LEU A 68 -2.71 14.83 -8.35
N ASP A 69 -3.18 15.64 -9.28
CA ASP A 69 -2.50 15.94 -10.53
C ASP A 69 -2.64 17.45 -10.84
N ARG A 70 -1.52 18.16 -10.80
CA ARG A 70 -1.44 19.61 -10.97
C ARG A 70 -0.59 19.97 -12.17
N ASP A 71 -0.83 21.15 -12.70
CA ASP A 71 -0.01 21.69 -13.78
C ASP A 71 1.46 21.81 -13.36
N PRO A 72 2.40 21.72 -14.32
CA PRO A 72 3.81 21.94 -14.07
C PRO A 72 4.09 23.23 -13.30
N ALA A 73 5.17 23.26 -12.53
CA ALA A 73 5.60 24.49 -11.84
C ALA A 73 6.04 25.57 -12.84
N GLU A 74 6.64 25.13 -13.95
CA GLU A 74 7.08 26.00 -15.04
C GLU A 74 6.76 25.36 -16.42
N PRO A 75 6.61 26.16 -17.48
CA PRO A 75 6.37 25.63 -18.82
C PRO A 75 7.47 24.64 -19.25
N GLY A 76 7.06 23.48 -19.76
CA GLY A 76 7.97 22.45 -20.25
C GLY A 76 8.45 21.45 -19.17
N GLN A 77 8.10 21.66 -17.91
CA GLN A 77 8.32 20.67 -16.84
C GLN A 77 7.21 19.60 -16.81
N PRO A 78 7.45 18.44 -16.16
CA PRO A 78 6.42 17.43 -15.98
C PRO A 78 5.30 17.91 -15.05
N ARG A 79 4.15 17.25 -15.11
CA ARG A 79 3.04 17.47 -14.18
C ARG A 79 3.43 17.08 -12.77
N ARG A 80 2.87 17.78 -11.80
CA ARG A 80 3.11 17.55 -10.37
C ARG A 80 2.04 16.62 -9.82
N GLN A 81 2.44 15.43 -9.42
CA GLN A 81 1.54 14.39 -8.98
C GLN A 81 1.89 13.89 -7.57
N TYR A 82 0.85 13.49 -6.86
CA TYR A 82 0.95 12.89 -5.52
C TYR A 82 -0.06 11.76 -5.41
N GLY A 83 0.34 10.65 -4.79
CA GLY A 83 -0.55 9.51 -4.68
C GLY A 83 0.06 8.31 -3.99
N THR A 84 -0.22 7.14 -4.55
CA THR A 84 0.24 5.85 -4.03
C THR A 84 1.02 5.09 -5.08
N ALA A 85 1.87 4.13 -4.64
CA ALA A 85 2.57 3.25 -5.55
C ALA A 85 2.54 1.80 -5.05
N ILE A 86 2.65 0.85 -5.98
CA ILE A 86 2.93 -0.55 -5.69
C ILE A 86 4.27 -0.88 -6.35
N LEU A 87 5.23 -1.36 -5.56
CA LEU A 87 6.48 -1.93 -6.06
C LEU A 87 6.41 -3.44 -5.96
N SER A 88 7.02 -4.16 -6.90
CA SER A 88 7.02 -5.62 -6.92
C SER A 88 8.30 -6.20 -7.52
N GLN A 89 8.90 -7.20 -6.88
CA GLN A 89 9.94 -8.03 -7.49
C GLN A 89 9.41 -8.87 -8.64
N TYR A 90 8.09 -9.06 -8.71
CA TYR A 90 7.41 -9.84 -9.73
C TYR A 90 6.80 -8.96 -10.82
N PRO A 91 6.64 -9.47 -12.05
CA PRO A 91 6.03 -8.71 -13.13
C PRO A 91 4.61 -8.25 -12.79
N VAL A 92 4.31 -6.98 -13.07
CA VAL A 92 2.95 -6.44 -13.05
C VAL A 92 2.31 -6.68 -14.41
N LEU A 93 1.16 -7.36 -14.43
CA LEU A 93 0.43 -7.73 -15.64
C LEU A 93 -0.55 -6.64 -16.06
N GLU A 94 -1.26 -6.05 -15.09
CA GLU A 94 -2.29 -5.04 -15.27
C GLU A 94 -2.25 -4.06 -14.11
N SER A 95 -2.71 -2.82 -14.33
CA SER A 95 -2.89 -1.86 -13.24
C SER A 95 -3.91 -0.79 -13.61
N GLU A 96 -4.61 -0.29 -12.60
CA GLU A 96 -5.55 0.83 -12.70
C GLU A 96 -5.53 1.65 -11.40
N ASN A 97 -5.78 2.96 -11.50
CA ASN A 97 -6.01 3.80 -10.33
C ASN A 97 -7.39 4.44 -10.40
N ALA A 98 -8.28 4.06 -9.50
CA ALA A 98 -9.62 4.58 -9.43
C ALA A 98 -9.74 5.69 -8.38
N PRO A 99 -10.32 6.85 -8.72
CA PRO A 99 -10.59 7.88 -7.73
C PRO A 99 -11.66 7.42 -6.73
N LEU A 100 -11.39 7.63 -5.44
CA LEU A 100 -12.36 7.35 -4.38
C LEU A 100 -13.29 8.55 -4.13
N PRO A 101 -14.50 8.32 -3.62
CA PRO A 101 -15.45 9.38 -3.29
C PRO A 101 -14.88 10.39 -2.28
N ARG A 102 -15.27 11.67 -2.43
CA ARG A 102 -14.96 12.75 -1.50
C ARG A 102 -16.17 13.68 -1.30
N PRO A 103 -17.21 13.21 -0.63
CA PRO A 103 -18.48 13.94 -0.54
C PRO A 103 -18.39 15.29 0.20
N GLU A 104 -17.42 15.44 1.09
CA GLU A 104 -17.18 16.69 1.82
C GLU A 104 -16.08 17.56 1.17
N GLY A 105 -15.53 17.13 0.02
CA GLY A 105 -14.56 17.90 -0.73
C GLY A 105 -13.13 17.85 -0.19
N GLY A 106 -12.80 16.84 0.61
CA GLY A 106 -11.46 16.57 1.12
C GLY A 106 -10.43 16.30 0.03
N GLU A 107 -9.23 15.90 0.39
CA GLU A 107 -8.18 15.54 -0.56
C GLU A 107 -8.61 14.35 -1.42
N GLN A 108 -8.40 14.43 -2.74
CA GLN A 108 -8.71 13.28 -3.61
C GLN A 108 -7.84 12.09 -3.24
N ARG A 109 -8.52 11.00 -2.85
CA ARG A 109 -7.92 9.69 -2.58
C ARG A 109 -8.18 8.75 -3.76
N GLY A 110 -7.43 7.66 -3.83
CA GLY A 110 -7.56 6.64 -4.88
C GLY A 110 -7.34 5.24 -4.36
N LEU A 111 -7.82 4.29 -5.14
CA LEU A 111 -7.51 2.87 -5.00
C LEU A 111 -6.64 2.47 -6.18
N LEU A 112 -5.36 2.26 -5.94
CA LEU A 112 -4.43 1.70 -6.92
C LEU A 112 -4.54 0.19 -6.90
N GLU A 113 -4.80 -0.40 -8.05
CA GLU A 113 -4.92 -1.82 -8.29
C GLU A 113 -3.78 -2.30 -9.20
N ALA A 114 -3.22 -3.46 -8.91
CA ALA A 114 -2.28 -4.16 -9.77
C ALA A 114 -2.53 -5.66 -9.74
N LEU A 115 -2.43 -6.33 -10.89
CA LEU A 115 -2.34 -7.78 -10.99
C LEU A 115 -0.87 -8.16 -11.11
N VAL A 116 -0.36 -8.88 -10.12
CA VAL A 116 1.06 -9.25 -10.00
C VAL A 116 1.23 -10.74 -10.21
N ASN A 117 2.17 -11.16 -11.07
CA ASN A 117 2.46 -12.57 -11.31
C ASN A 117 3.47 -13.12 -10.29
N VAL A 118 2.99 -13.54 -9.14
CA VAL A 118 3.84 -14.08 -8.07
C VAL A 118 4.19 -15.54 -8.35
N LYS A 119 5.37 -15.77 -8.94
CA LYS A 119 5.88 -17.13 -9.25
C LYS A 119 4.89 -17.99 -10.08
N GLY A 120 4.14 -17.35 -10.98
CA GLY A 120 3.15 -18.03 -11.83
C GLY A 120 1.71 -17.96 -11.32
N VAL A 121 1.50 -17.42 -10.11
CA VAL A 121 0.17 -17.19 -9.54
C VAL A 121 -0.20 -15.71 -9.73
N PRO A 122 -1.30 -15.38 -10.41
CA PRO A 122 -1.79 -14.01 -10.43
C PRO A 122 -2.33 -13.63 -9.04
N VAL A 123 -1.85 -12.53 -8.49
CA VAL A 123 -2.27 -11.98 -7.19
C VAL A 123 -2.76 -10.56 -7.41
N ARG A 124 -3.97 -10.26 -6.96
CA ARG A 124 -4.55 -8.93 -6.99
C ARG A 124 -4.04 -8.11 -5.80
N VAL A 125 -3.36 -7.01 -6.07
CA VAL A 125 -2.82 -6.12 -5.05
C VAL A 125 -3.51 -4.78 -5.15
N TYR A 126 -4.17 -4.37 -4.08
CA TYR A 126 -4.75 -3.03 -3.91
C TYR A 126 -3.89 -2.22 -2.94
N ASN A 127 -3.78 -0.93 -3.22
CA ASN A 127 -3.11 0.02 -2.32
C ASN A 127 -3.90 1.33 -2.26
N THR A 128 -4.17 1.80 -1.04
CA THR A 128 -4.96 3.02 -0.82
C THR A 128 -4.39 3.89 0.29
N HIS A 129 -4.87 5.13 0.37
CA HIS A 129 -4.66 6.03 1.49
C HIS A 129 -5.99 6.76 1.72
N LEU A 130 -6.74 6.38 2.76
CA LEU A 130 -8.05 6.94 3.04
C LEU A 130 -7.96 8.34 3.66
N GLN A 131 -9.08 9.06 3.68
CA GLN A 131 -9.14 10.41 4.23
C GLN A 131 -8.83 10.43 5.73
N HIS A 132 -7.98 11.37 6.16
CA HIS A 132 -7.47 11.40 7.53
C HIS A 132 -8.43 12.05 8.54
N ASP A 133 -9.18 13.07 8.13
CA ASP A 133 -9.95 13.95 9.03
C ASP A 133 -11.47 13.76 8.95
N SER A 134 -11.99 12.90 8.08
CA SER A 134 -13.42 12.67 7.91
C SER A 134 -13.81 11.19 7.91
N ALA A 135 -14.51 10.75 8.96
CA ALA A 135 -15.12 9.41 9.00
C ALA A 135 -16.23 9.25 7.95
N VAL A 136 -16.92 10.33 7.57
CA VAL A 136 -17.93 10.32 6.52
C VAL A 136 -17.30 10.01 5.16
N GLU A 137 -16.17 10.66 4.84
CA GLU A 137 -15.45 10.37 3.61
C GLU A 137 -14.86 8.96 3.65
N ARG A 138 -14.25 8.52 4.77
CA ARG A 138 -13.75 7.13 4.89
C ARG A 138 -14.86 6.10 4.70
N SER A 139 -16.06 6.34 5.23
CA SER A 139 -17.21 5.43 5.01
C SER A 139 -17.56 5.30 3.52
N ALA A 140 -17.62 6.42 2.80
CA ALA A 140 -17.89 6.42 1.37
C ALA A 140 -16.74 5.76 0.58
N GLN A 141 -15.50 6.00 0.98
CA GLN A 141 -14.30 5.42 0.37
C GLN A 141 -14.24 3.90 0.58
N VAL A 142 -14.49 3.42 1.80
CA VAL A 142 -14.57 1.98 2.10
C VAL A 142 -15.67 1.30 1.29
N ALA A 143 -16.86 1.91 1.19
CA ALA A 143 -17.94 1.37 0.35
C ALA A 143 -17.52 1.24 -1.12
N SER A 144 -16.82 2.24 -1.67
CA SER A 144 -16.29 2.20 -3.03
C SER A 144 -15.17 1.16 -3.21
N VAL A 145 -14.29 1.00 -2.21
CA VAL A 145 -13.28 -0.07 -2.21
C VAL A 145 -13.95 -1.44 -2.23
N MET A 146 -14.97 -1.67 -1.39
CA MET A 146 -15.70 -2.94 -1.32
C MET A 146 -16.44 -3.27 -2.63
N GLU A 147 -17.04 -2.26 -3.26
CA GLU A 147 -17.70 -2.41 -4.56
C GLU A 147 -16.69 -2.80 -5.66
N ARG A 148 -15.52 -2.15 -5.68
CA ARG A 148 -14.50 -2.38 -6.70
C ARG A 148 -13.78 -3.71 -6.52
N VAL A 149 -13.48 -4.11 -5.29
CA VAL A 149 -12.89 -5.43 -5.00
C VAL A 149 -13.85 -6.55 -5.42
N GLY A 150 -15.15 -6.36 -5.25
CA GLY A 150 -16.17 -7.34 -5.65
C GLY A 150 -15.95 -8.72 -5.00
N GLU A 151 -16.24 -9.81 -5.70
CA GLU A 151 -15.86 -11.17 -5.30
C GLU A 151 -14.37 -11.41 -5.62
N PHE A 152 -13.68 -12.19 -4.79
CA PHE A 152 -12.29 -12.53 -5.06
C PHE A 152 -12.20 -13.55 -6.21
N GLU A 153 -11.63 -13.11 -7.33
CA GLU A 153 -11.34 -13.99 -8.48
C GLU A 153 -9.91 -14.55 -8.38
N GLU A 154 -8.99 -13.80 -7.76
CA GLU A 154 -7.62 -14.20 -7.47
C GLU A 154 -7.31 -13.99 -5.97
N PRO A 155 -6.25 -14.63 -5.44
CA PRO A 155 -5.70 -14.26 -4.14
C PRO A 155 -5.47 -12.76 -4.07
N THR A 156 -6.02 -12.11 -3.06
CA THR A 156 -6.10 -10.64 -3.00
C THR A 156 -5.43 -10.08 -1.75
N LEU A 157 -4.61 -9.05 -1.93
CA LEU A 157 -3.97 -8.27 -0.88
C LEU A 157 -4.43 -6.81 -0.99
N LEU A 158 -4.96 -6.26 0.09
CA LEU A 158 -5.22 -4.82 0.23
C LEU A 158 -4.27 -4.23 1.26
N THR A 159 -3.45 -3.28 0.84
CA THR A 159 -2.57 -2.49 1.70
C THR A 159 -3.04 -1.05 1.78
N GLY A 160 -2.78 -0.38 2.90
CA GLY A 160 -3.10 1.05 2.97
C GLY A 160 -2.96 1.66 4.36
N ASP A 161 -2.76 2.97 4.33
CA ASP A 161 -3.03 3.85 5.46
C ASP A 161 -4.54 4.16 5.45
N LEU A 162 -5.27 3.52 6.35
CA LEU A 162 -6.73 3.67 6.44
C LEU A 162 -7.14 4.83 7.36
N ASN A 163 -6.18 5.51 7.98
CA ASN A 163 -6.38 6.69 8.83
C ASN A 163 -7.42 6.50 9.95
N ALA A 164 -7.64 5.28 10.38
CA ALA A 164 -8.55 4.92 11.44
C ALA A 164 -8.08 3.69 12.19
N ARG A 165 -8.43 3.58 13.47
CA ARG A 165 -8.12 2.42 14.31
C ARG A 165 -9.04 1.24 13.96
N PRO A 166 -8.67 -0.01 14.32
CA PRO A 166 -9.46 -1.20 13.99
C PRO A 166 -10.92 -1.16 14.45
N GLU A 167 -11.18 -0.45 15.56
CA GLU A 167 -12.52 -0.34 16.13
C GLU A 167 -13.43 0.67 15.40
N ALA A 168 -12.88 1.44 14.45
CA ALA A 168 -13.64 2.44 13.71
C ALA A 168 -14.78 1.78 12.92
N PRO A 169 -16.03 2.26 13.10
CA PRO A 169 -17.18 1.63 12.44
C PRO A 169 -17.09 1.61 10.92
N GLU A 170 -16.48 2.64 10.34
CA GLU A 170 -16.32 2.77 8.89
C GLU A 170 -15.36 1.74 8.27
N LEU A 171 -14.46 1.13 9.07
CA LEU A 171 -13.58 0.07 8.58
C LEU A 171 -14.17 -1.33 8.68
N GLN A 172 -15.23 -1.53 9.48
CA GLN A 172 -15.80 -2.87 9.74
C GLN A 172 -16.19 -3.62 8.46
N PRO A 173 -16.72 -2.99 7.38
CA PRO A 173 -16.99 -3.70 6.14
C PRO A 173 -15.75 -4.39 5.54
N LEU A 174 -14.55 -3.81 5.66
CA LEU A 174 -13.32 -4.45 5.20
C LEU A 174 -13.04 -5.74 5.97
N PHE A 175 -13.15 -5.71 7.29
CA PHE A 175 -12.87 -6.86 8.18
C PHE A 175 -13.95 -7.95 8.12
N THR A 176 -15.09 -7.72 7.49
CA THR A 176 -16.07 -8.77 7.20
C THR A 176 -15.71 -9.58 5.95
N ARG A 177 -14.81 -9.08 5.12
CA ARG A 177 -14.46 -9.67 3.84
C ARG A 177 -13.01 -10.13 3.77
N PHE A 178 -12.12 -9.37 4.36
CA PHE A 178 -10.69 -9.65 4.42
C PHE A 178 -10.30 -10.11 5.81
N ASP A 179 -9.30 -10.96 5.87
CA ASP A 179 -8.59 -11.27 7.10
C ASP A 179 -7.54 -10.18 7.37
N ASP A 180 -7.49 -9.68 8.59
CA ASP A 180 -6.49 -8.70 9.04
C ASP A 180 -5.18 -9.43 9.37
N ALA A 181 -4.16 -9.23 8.55
CA ALA A 181 -2.89 -9.92 8.68
C ALA A 181 -2.19 -9.67 10.03
N TRP A 182 -2.50 -8.56 10.71
CA TRP A 182 -1.99 -8.34 12.06
C TRP A 182 -2.67 -9.24 13.09
N ILE A 183 -3.95 -9.46 12.97
CA ILE A 183 -4.70 -10.35 13.87
C ILE A 183 -4.26 -11.80 13.68
N GLU A 184 -4.01 -12.21 12.44
CA GLU A 184 -3.61 -13.59 12.11
C GLU A 184 -2.16 -13.91 12.50
N GLY A 185 -1.21 -12.98 12.31
CA GLY A 185 0.21 -13.29 12.45
C GLY A 185 1.05 -12.31 13.28
N GLY A 186 0.43 -11.30 13.88
CA GLY A 186 1.10 -10.28 14.68
C GLY A 186 1.05 -10.52 16.18
N GLU A 187 1.92 -9.84 16.91
CA GLU A 187 1.93 -9.83 18.38
C GLU A 187 1.87 -8.40 18.93
N GLY A 188 1.10 -8.20 19.99
CA GLY A 188 0.95 -6.92 20.67
C GLY A 188 0.06 -5.93 19.89
N PRO A 189 0.17 -4.61 20.13
CA PRO A 189 -0.77 -3.62 19.62
C PRO A 189 -0.60 -3.28 18.13
N GLY A 190 0.54 -3.58 17.51
CA GLY A 190 0.81 -3.30 16.09
C GLY A 190 0.80 -1.82 15.71
N TYR A 191 1.13 -0.94 16.61
CA TYR A 191 1.08 0.51 16.37
C TYR A 191 2.04 0.94 15.27
N THR A 192 1.53 1.72 14.31
CA THR A 192 2.25 2.17 13.13
C THR A 192 2.50 3.67 13.10
N ILE A 193 1.75 4.45 13.87
CA ILE A 193 1.93 5.90 14.02
C ILE A 193 2.05 6.30 15.51
N SER A 194 2.92 7.23 15.91
CA SER A 194 4.06 7.83 15.23
C SER A 194 5.28 6.90 15.30
N SER A 195 6.25 7.06 14.37
CA SER A 195 7.45 6.23 14.37
C SER A 195 8.30 6.36 15.63
N ALA A 196 8.37 7.58 16.23
CA ALA A 196 9.13 7.85 17.44
C ALA A 196 8.46 7.23 18.69
N GLU A 197 7.17 7.51 18.90
CA GLU A 197 6.36 7.04 20.02
C GLU A 197 5.04 6.46 19.50
N PRO A 198 5.00 5.21 19.02
CA PRO A 198 3.82 4.62 18.41
C PRO A 198 2.65 4.52 19.37
N TYR A 199 1.46 4.96 18.94
CA TYR A 199 0.26 5.03 19.79
C TYR A 199 -1.02 4.51 19.10
N ALA A 200 -0.98 4.25 17.79
CA ALA A 200 -2.14 3.76 17.05
C ALA A 200 -1.72 2.86 15.88
N ARG A 201 -2.57 1.89 15.54
CA ARG A 201 -2.50 1.12 14.31
C ARG A 201 -3.52 1.70 13.34
N ILE A 202 -3.04 2.28 12.24
CA ILE A 202 -3.85 2.88 11.18
C ILE A 202 -3.42 2.41 9.78
N ASP A 203 -2.37 1.63 9.72
CA ASP A 203 -1.77 1.05 8.52
C ASP A 203 -2.03 -0.46 8.51
N TYR A 204 -2.50 -0.98 7.39
CA TYR A 204 -3.03 -2.35 7.31
C TYR A 204 -2.50 -3.11 6.10
N ALA A 205 -2.35 -4.42 6.30
CA ALA A 205 -2.33 -5.43 5.26
C ALA A 205 -3.53 -6.36 5.51
N LEU A 206 -4.45 -6.42 4.56
CA LEU A 206 -5.66 -7.22 4.60
C LEU A 206 -5.60 -8.22 3.47
N VAL A 207 -5.94 -9.47 3.73
CA VAL A 207 -5.81 -10.56 2.75
C VAL A 207 -7.13 -11.27 2.51
N SER A 208 -7.33 -11.80 1.30
CA SER A 208 -8.44 -12.72 1.04
C SER A 208 -8.27 -14.03 1.83
N PRO A 209 -9.36 -14.73 2.20
CA PRO A 209 -9.31 -15.90 3.07
C PRO A 209 -8.50 -17.10 2.54
N ASP A 210 -8.16 -17.11 1.27
CA ASP A 210 -7.32 -18.14 0.64
C ASP A 210 -5.81 -17.89 0.80
N ILE A 211 -5.40 -16.69 1.25
CA ILE A 211 -4.02 -16.36 1.58
C ILE A 211 -3.76 -16.67 3.06
N SER A 212 -2.73 -17.47 3.34
CA SER A 212 -2.35 -17.75 4.72
C SER A 212 -1.31 -16.74 5.23
N VAL A 213 -1.55 -16.16 6.38
CA VAL A 213 -0.60 -15.27 7.07
C VAL A 213 0.28 -16.10 7.99
N THR A 214 1.59 -16.07 7.80
CA THR A 214 2.52 -16.82 8.65
C THR A 214 3.15 -15.95 9.74
N ARG A 215 3.27 -14.65 9.47
CA ARG A 215 3.84 -13.69 10.42
C ARG A 215 3.51 -12.26 10.03
N SER A 216 3.25 -11.40 11.02
CA SER A 216 3.18 -9.94 10.83
C SER A 216 4.06 -9.23 11.87
N ARG A 217 4.71 -8.14 11.44
CA ARG A 217 5.57 -7.33 12.30
C ARG A 217 5.54 -5.85 11.90
N VAL A 218 5.82 -5.01 12.88
CA VAL A 218 6.00 -3.55 12.69
C VAL A 218 7.43 -3.20 13.13
N PRO A 219 8.41 -3.25 12.22
CA PRO A 219 9.81 -2.96 12.55
C PRO A 219 9.99 -1.48 12.92
N ARG A 220 10.86 -1.22 13.89
CA ARG A 220 11.17 0.14 14.36
C ARG A 220 12.13 0.81 13.40
N THR A 221 11.75 1.98 12.92
CA THR A 221 12.55 2.85 12.05
C THR A 221 12.13 4.31 12.27
N LEU A 222 12.96 5.25 11.87
CA LEU A 222 12.66 6.69 11.85
C LEU A 222 12.74 7.25 10.43
N ALA A 223 12.61 6.39 9.41
CA ALA A 223 12.71 6.81 8.02
C ALA A 223 11.46 7.56 7.50
N SER A 224 10.33 7.42 8.20
CA SER A 224 9.07 8.16 8.02
C SER A 224 8.49 8.51 9.39
N ASP A 225 7.40 9.22 9.47
CA ASP A 225 6.59 9.38 10.69
C ASP A 225 5.69 8.17 10.96
N HIS A 226 5.49 7.29 9.96
CA HIS A 226 4.89 5.97 10.14
C HIS A 226 5.96 4.88 10.30
N LEU A 227 5.53 3.73 10.85
CA LEU A 227 6.27 2.48 10.84
C LEU A 227 5.70 1.55 9.76
N PRO A 228 6.54 0.79 9.04
CA PRO A 228 6.04 -0.14 8.05
C PRO A 228 5.34 -1.34 8.70
N ALA A 229 4.25 -1.79 8.09
CA ALA A 229 3.66 -3.09 8.39
C ALA A 229 4.20 -4.14 7.40
N VAL A 230 4.84 -5.18 7.93
CA VAL A 230 5.48 -6.24 7.13
C VAL A 230 4.83 -7.57 7.45
N THR A 231 4.34 -8.25 6.42
CA THR A 231 3.60 -9.50 6.55
C THR A 231 4.20 -10.56 5.64
N GLU A 232 4.40 -11.76 6.17
CA GLU A 232 4.82 -12.95 5.44
C GLU A 232 3.57 -13.76 5.07
N LEU A 233 3.37 -13.97 3.77
CA LEU A 233 2.17 -14.57 3.22
C LEU A 233 2.51 -15.84 2.43
N LEU A 234 1.64 -16.84 2.51
CA LEU A 234 1.62 -17.98 1.62
C LEU A 234 0.43 -17.84 0.66
N VAL A 235 0.73 -17.58 -0.58
CA VAL A 235 -0.26 -17.52 -1.65
C VAL A 235 -0.56 -18.95 -2.11
N PRO A 236 -1.83 -19.34 -2.34
CA PRO A 236 -2.16 -20.67 -2.84
C PRO A 236 -1.50 -20.86 -4.21
N GLY A 237 -0.66 -21.92 -4.33
CA GLY A 237 -0.08 -22.31 -5.60
C GLY A 237 -1.13 -22.92 -6.52
N GLU A 238 -0.90 -22.91 -7.84
CA GLU A 238 -1.65 -23.80 -8.72
C GLU A 238 -1.60 -25.22 -8.14
N SER A 239 -2.77 -25.84 -7.94
CA SER A 239 -2.84 -27.25 -7.51
C SER A 239 -1.97 -28.04 -8.46
N ALA A 240 -0.93 -28.69 -7.94
CA ALA A 240 -0.05 -29.56 -8.71
C ALA A 240 -0.94 -30.51 -9.50
N GLY A 241 -0.95 -30.36 -10.82
CA GLY A 241 -1.77 -31.18 -11.71
C GLY A 241 -1.52 -32.64 -11.38
N VAL A 242 -2.59 -33.34 -11.03
CA VAL A 242 -2.57 -34.78 -10.78
C VAL A 242 -1.90 -35.43 -11.99
N GLY A 243 -0.67 -35.89 -11.77
CA GLY A 243 0.10 -36.59 -12.79
C GLY A 243 -0.69 -37.76 -13.30
N GLY A 244 -1.19 -37.62 -14.53
CA GLY A 244 -1.83 -38.74 -15.24
C GLY A 244 -0.84 -39.89 -15.33
N SER A 245 -1.13 -40.95 -14.61
CA SER A 245 -0.45 -42.23 -14.76
C SER A 245 -0.63 -42.67 -16.23
N ARG A 246 0.47 -42.69 -16.97
CA ARG A 246 0.49 -43.42 -18.25
C ARG A 246 0.61 -44.88 -17.91
N ASN A 247 -0.44 -45.64 -18.21
CA ASN A 247 -0.36 -47.06 -18.46
C ASN A 247 0.19 -47.30 -19.88
#